data_f5c8d73e5e8494a5ba69db64881765ac
#
_entry.id   f5c8d73e5e8494a5ba69db64881765ac
#
_cell.length_a   1.000
_cell.length_b   1.000
_cell.length_c   1.000
_cell.angle_alpha   90.00
_cell.angle_beta   90.00
_cell.angle_gamma   90.00
#
_symmetry.space_group_name_H-M   'P 1'
#
loop_
_entity.id
_entity.type
_entity.pdbx_description
1 polymer ?
#
loop_
_entity_poly.entity_id
_entity_poly.type
_entity_poly.pdbx_seq_one_letter_code
_entity_poly.pdbx_strand_id
1 'polypeptide(L)'
;FAEIISIGMVVPFLAVIKKNKNSFNNLINWLSATESNFNDIPLLLIDDEADHASINTNKDYLDPTTINKKITELLEIFPKNAYVGYTATPFANVFINPGETDIFPEDFIFTLDTPSNYFGPEKVFGMNERTDIVKAIPFEEYYQDEDEDIFSSYIPLKHKKDHDFDDLPPSLEDAIIVFILSCAVRNLRGQINQHKTMMINVSVYKNVQHSVRLLAHQFVMEIKEAVSVNFALRNALDDYIIRRFHKLW
;
A
#
# COMPACT_ATOMS: atom_id res chain seq x y z
N PHE A 1 -9.08 -27.52 -4.95
CA PHE A 1 -10.42 -26.95 -4.68
C PHE A 1 -11.46 -27.82 -5.39
N ALA A 2 -11.66 -29.00 -4.95
CA ALA A 2 -12.73 -29.87 -5.44
C ALA A 2 -13.06 -30.89 -4.37
N GLU A 3 -13.63 -30.46 -3.28
CA GLU A 3 -14.42 -31.35 -2.43
C GLU A 3 -15.71 -30.62 -2.07
N ILE A 4 -16.72 -30.97 -2.86
CA ILE A 4 -18.10 -31.23 -2.56
C ILE A 4 -18.58 -30.53 -1.28
N ILE A 5 -19.07 -29.33 -1.46
CA ILE A 5 -20.08 -28.82 -0.56
C ILE A 5 -21.40 -29.37 -1.07
N SER A 6 -21.89 -30.42 -0.45
CA SER A 6 -23.25 -30.88 -0.58
C SER A 6 -24.14 -29.73 -0.10
N ILE A 7 -24.79 -29.05 -1.03
CA ILE A 7 -25.75 -27.99 -0.74
C ILE A 7 -27.00 -28.62 -0.17
N GLY A 8 -27.02 -28.73 1.10
CA GLY A 8 -28.07 -29.30 1.96
C GLY A 8 -27.68 -29.18 3.42
N MET A 9 -26.46 -28.75 3.71
CA MET A 9 -25.99 -28.45 5.06
C MET A 9 -26.16 -26.97 5.39
N VAL A 10 -26.68 -26.68 6.57
CA VAL A 10 -26.82 -25.35 7.19
C VAL A 10 -25.44 -24.80 7.63
N VAL A 11 -24.41 -24.98 6.82
CA VAL A 11 -23.06 -24.47 7.12
C VAL A 11 -22.74 -23.36 6.14
N PRO A 12 -22.47 -22.13 6.61
CA PRO A 12 -22.08 -21.03 5.75
C PRO A 12 -20.77 -21.37 5.03
N PHE A 13 -20.73 -21.10 3.72
CA PHE A 13 -19.52 -21.19 2.92
C PHE A 13 -18.81 -19.84 2.91
N LEU A 14 -17.53 -19.80 3.26
CA LEU A 14 -16.68 -18.62 3.18
C LEU A 14 -15.66 -18.78 2.05
N ALA A 15 -15.71 -17.89 1.07
CA ALA A 15 -14.69 -17.78 0.02
C ALA A 15 -13.89 -16.48 0.20
N VAL A 16 -12.57 -16.60 0.30
CA VAL A 16 -11.65 -15.46 0.27
C VAL A 16 -10.87 -15.53 -1.03
N ILE A 17 -11.08 -14.55 -1.89
CA ILE A 17 -10.46 -14.51 -3.22
C ILE A 17 -9.67 -13.23 -3.44
N LYS A 18 -8.68 -13.29 -4.32
CA LYS A 18 -7.96 -12.09 -4.75
C LYS A 18 -8.81 -11.32 -5.76
N LYS A 19 -8.90 -10.00 -5.63
CA LYS A 19 -9.65 -9.12 -6.54
C LYS A 19 -8.96 -9.02 -7.91
N ASN A 20 -9.11 -10.06 -8.73
CA ASN A 20 -8.64 -10.09 -10.12
C ASN A 20 -9.54 -10.99 -10.99
N LYS A 21 -9.50 -10.74 -12.30
CA LYS A 21 -10.32 -11.43 -13.30
C LYS A 21 -10.28 -12.96 -13.18
N ASN A 22 -9.10 -13.55 -12.98
CA ASN A 22 -8.95 -15.00 -12.97
C ASN A 22 -9.60 -15.63 -11.73
N SER A 23 -9.46 -15.00 -10.57
CA SER A 23 -10.08 -15.50 -9.34
C SER A 23 -11.60 -15.44 -9.42
N PHE A 24 -12.17 -14.34 -9.94
CA PHE A 24 -13.61 -14.24 -10.17
C PHE A 24 -14.10 -15.26 -11.19
N ASN A 25 -13.41 -15.41 -12.33
CA ASN A 25 -13.79 -16.41 -13.33
C ASN A 25 -13.80 -17.83 -12.76
N ASN A 26 -12.78 -18.19 -11.97
CA ASN A 26 -12.73 -19.52 -11.35
C ASN A 26 -13.90 -19.74 -10.38
N LEU A 27 -14.24 -18.75 -9.58
CA LEU A 27 -15.38 -18.83 -8.65
C LEU A 27 -16.71 -18.92 -9.40
N ILE A 28 -16.96 -18.05 -10.37
CA ILE A 28 -18.18 -18.03 -11.17
C ILE A 28 -18.34 -19.34 -11.95
N ASN A 29 -17.30 -19.83 -12.60
CA ASN A 29 -17.32 -21.11 -13.32
C ASN A 29 -17.61 -22.28 -12.39
N TRP A 30 -17.03 -22.28 -11.19
CA TRP A 30 -17.30 -23.32 -10.18
C TRP A 30 -18.75 -23.28 -9.72
N LEU A 31 -19.31 -22.08 -9.42
CA LEU A 31 -20.72 -21.92 -9.07
C LEU A 31 -21.65 -22.37 -10.20
N SER A 32 -21.35 -21.99 -11.44
CA SER A 32 -22.16 -22.36 -12.61
C SER A 32 -22.09 -23.85 -12.94
N ALA A 33 -21.00 -24.53 -12.62
CA ALA A 33 -20.87 -25.98 -12.79
C ALA A 33 -21.60 -26.77 -11.70
N THR A 34 -22.01 -26.11 -10.63
CA THR A 34 -22.77 -26.73 -9.53
C THR A 34 -24.24 -26.73 -9.94
N GLU A 35 -24.87 -27.91 -10.04
CA GLU A 35 -26.31 -28.05 -10.38
C GLU A 35 -27.23 -27.58 -9.25
N SER A 36 -26.86 -26.48 -8.58
CA SER A 36 -27.54 -25.99 -7.39
C SER A 36 -28.43 -24.80 -7.71
N ASN A 37 -29.59 -24.80 -7.09
CA ASN A 37 -30.49 -23.66 -7.14
C ASN A 37 -30.08 -22.65 -6.07
N PHE A 38 -29.57 -21.49 -6.48
CA PHE A 38 -29.13 -20.42 -5.59
C PHE A 38 -30.26 -19.46 -5.15
N ASN A 39 -31.52 -19.69 -5.55
CA ASN A 39 -32.63 -18.80 -5.25
C ASN A 39 -32.88 -18.57 -3.75
N ASP A 40 -32.59 -19.58 -2.95
CA ASP A 40 -32.79 -19.52 -1.48
C ASP A 40 -31.50 -19.35 -0.68
N ILE A 41 -30.37 -19.30 -1.35
CA ILE A 41 -29.07 -19.16 -0.70
C ILE A 41 -28.68 -17.67 -0.69
N PRO A 42 -28.56 -17.03 0.49
CA PRO A 42 -28.10 -15.64 0.53
C PRO A 42 -26.60 -15.53 0.29
N LEU A 43 -26.21 -14.50 -0.45
CA LEU A 43 -24.80 -14.09 -0.63
C LEU A 43 -24.55 -12.79 0.13
N LEU A 44 -23.50 -12.76 0.97
CA LEU A 44 -22.88 -11.53 1.43
C LEU A 44 -21.52 -11.39 0.73
N LEU A 45 -21.37 -10.38 -0.12
CA LEU A 45 -20.12 -10.03 -0.75
C LEU A 45 -19.50 -8.84 -0.03
N ILE A 46 -18.32 -9.06 0.57
CA ILE A 46 -17.53 -8.01 1.22
C ILE A 46 -16.37 -7.69 0.27
N ASP A 47 -16.29 -6.44 -0.16
CA ASP A 47 -15.28 -5.94 -1.09
C ASP A 47 -14.34 -4.96 -0.38
N ASP A 48 -13.10 -5.37 -0.17
CA ASP A 48 -12.06 -4.53 0.39
C ASP A 48 -11.42 -3.65 -0.70
N GLU A 49 -11.07 -2.40 -0.36
CA GLU A 49 -10.63 -1.38 -1.32
C GLU A 49 -11.67 -1.19 -2.47
N ALA A 50 -12.92 -0.95 -2.09
CA ALA A 50 -14.04 -0.90 -3.04
C ALA A 50 -13.96 0.29 -4.03
N ASP A 51 -13.18 1.33 -3.73
CA ASP A 51 -12.84 2.42 -4.65
C ASP A 51 -11.83 2.01 -5.73
N HIS A 52 -11.13 0.87 -5.55
CA HIS A 52 -10.12 0.39 -6.48
C HIS A 52 -10.64 -0.77 -7.34
N ALA A 53 -10.75 -0.54 -8.65
CA ALA A 53 -11.15 -1.50 -9.68
C ALA A 53 -12.62 -2.00 -9.62
N SER A 54 -13.35 -1.79 -8.53
CA SER A 54 -14.75 -2.23 -8.39
C SER A 54 -15.72 -1.25 -9.04
N ILE A 55 -15.35 0.01 -9.16
CA ILE A 55 -16.12 1.07 -9.78
C ILE A 55 -15.87 1.07 -11.29
N ASN A 56 -16.90 1.43 -12.05
CA ASN A 56 -16.74 1.66 -13.48
C ASN A 56 -16.03 2.98 -13.74
N THR A 57 -14.76 2.93 -14.14
CA THR A 57 -13.95 4.10 -14.51
C THR A 57 -13.85 4.33 -16.01
N ASN A 58 -14.56 3.55 -16.82
CA ASN A 58 -14.59 3.72 -18.26
C ASN A 58 -15.39 4.98 -18.64
N LYS A 59 -14.94 5.69 -19.66
CA LYS A 59 -15.66 6.85 -20.21
C LYS A 59 -16.99 6.46 -20.85
N ASP A 60 -17.08 5.24 -21.33
CA ASP A 60 -18.32 4.65 -21.82
C ASP A 60 -18.92 3.81 -20.68
N TYR A 61 -19.96 4.34 -20.07
CA TYR A 61 -20.71 3.69 -18.98
C TYR A 61 -21.37 2.38 -19.42
N LEU A 62 -21.61 2.20 -20.71
CA LEU A 62 -22.16 0.97 -21.27
C LEU A 62 -21.11 -0.18 -21.35
N ASP A 63 -19.83 0.12 -21.12
CA ASP A 63 -18.76 -0.89 -21.06
C ASP A 63 -17.99 -0.83 -19.71
N PRO A 64 -18.57 -1.39 -18.64
CA PRO A 64 -17.95 -1.39 -17.31
C PRO A 64 -16.56 -2.04 -17.28
N THR A 65 -15.75 -1.69 -16.29
CA THR A 65 -14.44 -2.33 -16.08
C THR A 65 -14.58 -3.84 -15.87
N THR A 66 -13.55 -4.60 -16.20
CA THR A 66 -13.59 -6.07 -16.10
C THR A 66 -13.95 -6.56 -14.69
N ILE A 67 -13.46 -5.90 -13.65
CA ILE A 67 -13.73 -6.32 -12.25
C ILE A 67 -15.16 -5.97 -11.87
N ASN A 68 -15.64 -4.78 -12.21
CA ASN A 68 -17.02 -4.36 -11.98
C ASN A 68 -18.00 -5.37 -12.62
N LYS A 69 -17.81 -5.72 -13.91
CA LYS A 69 -18.59 -6.75 -14.59
C LYS A 69 -18.61 -8.08 -13.83
N LYS A 70 -17.47 -8.50 -13.30
CA LYS A 70 -17.38 -9.78 -12.59
C LYS A 70 -18.05 -9.76 -11.21
N ILE A 71 -18.03 -8.63 -10.54
CA ILE A 71 -18.80 -8.45 -9.29
C ILE A 71 -20.29 -8.52 -9.59
N THR A 72 -20.77 -7.78 -10.60
CA THR A 72 -22.17 -7.80 -11.02
C THR A 72 -22.61 -9.21 -11.43
N GLU A 73 -21.83 -9.89 -12.27
CA GLU A 73 -22.09 -11.27 -12.69
C GLU A 73 -22.20 -12.24 -11.49
N LEU A 74 -21.34 -12.06 -10.48
CA LEU A 74 -21.41 -12.88 -9.26
C LEU A 74 -22.66 -12.58 -8.43
N LEU A 75 -23.06 -11.30 -8.29
CA LEU A 75 -24.26 -10.89 -7.57
C LEU A 75 -25.53 -11.43 -8.26
N GLU A 76 -25.58 -11.43 -9.59
CA GLU A 76 -26.71 -11.93 -10.38
C GLU A 76 -26.97 -13.44 -10.20
N ILE A 77 -25.94 -14.23 -9.84
CA ILE A 77 -26.12 -15.67 -9.55
C ILE A 77 -27.01 -15.88 -8.32
N PHE A 78 -27.02 -14.93 -7.39
CA PHE A 78 -27.73 -15.04 -6.11
C PHE A 78 -28.85 -13.98 -6.03
N PRO A 79 -30.12 -14.34 -6.22
CA PRO A 79 -31.23 -13.38 -6.11
C PRO A 79 -31.35 -12.72 -4.73
N LYS A 80 -30.87 -13.41 -3.68
CA LYS A 80 -30.77 -12.87 -2.32
C LYS A 80 -29.29 -12.49 -2.06
N ASN A 81 -28.92 -11.27 -2.37
CA ASN A 81 -27.55 -10.82 -2.17
C ASN A 81 -27.48 -9.51 -1.41
N ALA A 82 -26.32 -9.28 -0.78
CA ALA A 82 -25.92 -8.00 -0.21
C ALA A 82 -24.46 -7.73 -0.57
N TYR A 83 -24.17 -6.52 -1.02
CA TYR A 83 -22.83 -6.04 -1.30
C TYR A 83 -22.43 -5.00 -0.26
N VAL A 84 -21.26 -5.18 0.36
CA VAL A 84 -20.70 -4.23 1.33
C VAL A 84 -19.29 -3.87 0.89
N GLY A 85 -19.09 -2.63 0.45
CA GLY A 85 -17.78 -2.09 0.11
C GLY A 85 -17.09 -1.46 1.33
N TYR A 86 -15.83 -1.82 1.56
CA TYR A 86 -14.94 -1.14 2.50
C TYR A 86 -13.93 -0.30 1.74
N THR A 87 -13.77 0.95 2.12
CA THR A 87 -12.79 1.86 1.53
C THR A 87 -12.39 2.96 2.51
N ALA A 88 -11.13 3.41 2.41
CA ALA A 88 -10.65 4.61 3.10
C ALA A 88 -10.97 5.90 2.33
N THR A 89 -11.33 5.78 1.02
CA THR A 89 -11.55 6.91 0.11
C THR A 89 -12.88 6.76 -0.64
N PRO A 90 -14.04 6.98 0.04
CA PRO A 90 -15.36 6.67 -0.51
C PRO A 90 -15.82 7.61 -1.64
N PHE A 91 -15.04 8.63 -1.98
CA PHE A 91 -15.45 9.66 -2.95
C PHE A 91 -15.88 9.09 -4.29
N ALA A 92 -15.12 8.14 -4.82
CA ALA A 92 -15.44 7.54 -6.10
C ALA A 92 -16.76 6.76 -6.08
N ASN A 93 -17.08 6.10 -4.95
CA ASN A 93 -18.32 5.35 -4.78
C ASN A 93 -19.56 6.27 -4.60
N VAL A 94 -19.36 7.44 -3.97
CA VAL A 94 -20.43 8.41 -3.71
C VAL A 94 -20.84 9.17 -4.99
N PHE A 95 -19.89 9.39 -5.89
CA PHE A 95 -20.12 10.13 -7.14
C PHE A 95 -20.61 9.26 -8.31
N ILE A 96 -20.86 7.96 -8.09
CA ILE A 96 -21.56 7.12 -9.07
C ILE A 96 -22.96 7.66 -9.30
N ASN A 97 -23.38 7.76 -10.55
CA ASN A 97 -24.73 8.19 -10.89
C ASN A 97 -25.74 7.07 -10.54
N PRO A 98 -26.72 7.30 -9.65
CA PRO A 98 -27.68 6.27 -9.23
C PRO A 98 -28.56 5.69 -10.36
N GLY A 99 -28.60 6.34 -11.51
CA GLY A 99 -29.35 5.86 -12.69
C GLY A 99 -28.56 4.92 -13.61
N GLU A 100 -27.33 4.62 -13.29
CA GLU A 100 -26.44 3.79 -14.09
C GLU A 100 -26.36 2.36 -13.55
N THR A 101 -25.97 1.43 -14.39
CA THR A 101 -25.81 0.00 -14.04
C THR A 101 -24.50 -0.25 -13.28
N ASP A 102 -24.17 0.60 -12.33
CA ASP A 102 -22.96 0.46 -11.52
C ASP A 102 -23.31 0.13 -10.05
N ILE A 103 -22.30 -0.29 -9.29
CA ILE A 103 -22.45 -0.69 -7.89
C ILE A 103 -22.48 0.57 -7.02
N PHE A 104 -23.69 1.17 -6.91
CA PHE A 104 -23.94 2.33 -6.05
C PHE A 104 -24.34 1.90 -4.64
N PRO A 105 -23.90 2.56 -3.57
CA PRO A 105 -24.31 2.26 -2.20
C PRO A 105 -25.72 2.82 -1.93
N GLU A 106 -26.76 2.07 -2.27
CA GLU A 106 -28.16 2.51 -2.18
C GLU A 106 -28.69 2.57 -0.74
N ASP A 107 -28.30 1.60 0.10
CA ASP A 107 -28.92 1.43 1.41
C ASP A 107 -28.25 2.28 2.49
N PHE A 108 -26.89 2.34 2.52
CA PHE A 108 -26.17 3.12 3.52
C PHE A 108 -24.75 3.48 3.12
N ILE A 109 -24.28 4.56 3.70
CA ILE A 109 -22.86 4.93 3.81
C ILE A 109 -22.59 5.16 5.28
N PHE A 110 -21.67 4.38 5.84
CA PHE A 110 -21.33 4.44 7.25
C PHE A 110 -19.86 4.80 7.46
N THR A 111 -19.61 5.88 8.17
CA THR A 111 -18.24 6.29 8.54
C THR A 111 -17.93 5.77 9.92
N LEU A 112 -16.85 4.99 10.02
CA LEU A 112 -16.35 4.50 11.31
C LEU A 112 -15.72 5.64 12.10
N ASP A 113 -15.92 5.62 13.41
CA ASP A 113 -15.26 6.57 14.30
C ASP A 113 -13.74 6.36 14.29
N THR A 114 -12.99 7.44 14.32
CA THR A 114 -11.52 7.40 14.38
C THR A 114 -11.07 6.85 15.73
N PRO A 115 -10.32 5.74 15.77
CA PRO A 115 -9.77 5.21 17.02
C PRO A 115 -8.88 6.24 17.74
N SER A 116 -8.98 6.31 19.07
CA SER A 116 -8.23 7.29 19.86
C SER A 116 -6.71 7.18 19.75
N ASN A 117 -6.21 5.99 19.43
CA ASN A 117 -4.79 5.71 19.23
C ASN A 117 -4.34 5.84 17.76
N TYR A 118 -5.24 6.25 16.85
CA TYR A 118 -4.92 6.42 15.44
C TYR A 118 -4.03 7.66 15.24
N PHE A 119 -2.95 7.46 14.48
CA PHE A 119 -2.02 8.51 14.09
C PHE A 119 -2.11 8.68 12.56
N GLY A 120 -3.12 9.43 12.13
CA GLY A 120 -3.46 9.61 10.71
C GLY A 120 -3.02 10.93 10.12
N PRO A 121 -3.51 11.24 8.90
CA PRO A 121 -3.14 12.44 8.14
C PRO A 121 -3.28 13.74 8.91
N GLU A 122 -4.32 13.87 9.73
CA GLU A 122 -4.53 15.07 10.55
C GLU A 122 -3.35 15.35 11.51
N LYS A 123 -2.80 14.29 12.13
CA LYS A 123 -1.65 14.39 13.03
C LYS A 123 -0.32 14.53 12.27
N VAL A 124 -0.24 14.01 11.05
CA VAL A 124 0.97 14.05 10.21
C VAL A 124 1.05 15.35 9.43
N PHE A 125 -0.05 15.78 8.81
CA PHE A 125 -0.13 16.93 7.91
C PHE A 125 -0.98 18.07 8.48
N GLY A 126 -1.53 17.91 9.68
CA GLY A 126 -2.50 18.82 10.28
C GLY A 126 -2.02 20.26 10.36
N MET A 127 -2.97 21.19 10.30
CA MET A 127 -2.73 22.65 10.26
C MET A 127 -2.10 23.21 11.55
N ASN A 128 -1.91 22.39 12.57
CA ASN A 128 -1.37 22.78 13.87
C ASN A 128 0.08 22.30 14.04
N GLU A 129 1.03 23.07 13.51
CA GLU A 129 2.39 23.30 14.04
C GLU A 129 3.43 22.14 14.06
N ARG A 130 3.15 20.93 13.58
CA ARG A 130 4.18 19.87 13.49
C ARG A 130 4.54 19.53 12.04
N THR A 131 5.19 20.47 11.36
CA THR A 131 5.74 20.26 10.02
C THR A 131 7.06 19.48 10.02
N ASP A 132 7.60 19.17 11.19
CA ASP A 132 8.86 18.45 11.40
C ASP A 132 8.76 16.94 11.15
N ILE A 133 7.53 16.38 11.09
CA ILE A 133 7.30 14.94 10.82
C ILE A 133 7.46 14.62 9.35
N VAL A 134 7.08 15.55 8.46
CA VAL A 134 7.16 15.38 7.01
C VAL A 134 8.32 16.20 6.47
N LYS A 135 9.25 15.55 5.80
CA LYS A 135 10.35 16.22 5.12
C LYS A 135 10.20 16.06 3.62
N ALA A 136 10.31 17.16 2.89
CA ALA A 136 10.38 17.14 1.43
C ALA A 136 11.69 16.50 0.99
N ILE A 137 11.61 15.67 -0.05
CA ILE A 137 12.79 15.17 -0.75
C ILE A 137 13.38 16.35 -1.54
N PRO A 138 14.70 16.59 -1.47
CA PRO A 138 15.36 17.62 -2.26
C PRO A 138 15.09 17.46 -3.76
N PHE A 139 14.84 18.57 -4.42
CA PHE A 139 14.47 18.57 -5.84
C PHE A 139 15.55 17.89 -6.70
N GLU A 140 16.80 18.08 -6.37
CA GLU A 140 17.97 17.52 -7.05
C GLU A 140 18.00 15.99 -7.02
N GLU A 141 17.28 15.37 -6.12
CA GLU A 141 17.25 13.89 -6.00
C GLU A 141 16.22 13.23 -6.92
N TYR A 142 15.24 13.98 -7.47
CA TYR A 142 14.18 13.39 -8.31
C TYR A 142 13.92 14.15 -9.60
N TYR A 143 14.55 15.31 -9.81
CA TYR A 143 14.41 16.08 -11.04
C TYR A 143 15.38 15.58 -12.10
N GLN A 144 14.89 15.46 -13.32
CA GLN A 144 15.68 15.16 -14.50
C GLN A 144 15.33 16.19 -15.57
N ASP A 145 16.31 16.95 -16.05
CA ASP A 145 16.18 17.79 -17.24
C ASP A 145 16.48 16.96 -18.49
N GLU A 146 15.53 16.88 -19.41
CA GLU A 146 15.68 16.14 -20.65
C GLU A 146 16.57 16.90 -21.67
N ASP A 147 16.75 18.22 -21.50
CA ASP A 147 17.50 19.09 -22.40
C ASP A 147 18.94 19.39 -21.95
N GLU A 148 19.26 19.14 -20.69
CA GLU A 148 20.62 19.24 -20.17
C GLU A 148 21.12 17.86 -19.77
N ASP A 149 22.31 17.45 -20.22
CA ASP A 149 23.01 16.22 -19.81
C ASP A 149 23.38 16.18 -18.31
N ILE A 150 22.61 16.85 -17.47
CA ILE A 150 22.76 16.89 -16.01
C ILE A 150 21.96 15.75 -15.40
N PHE A 151 22.58 14.61 -15.33
CA PHE A 151 22.08 13.43 -14.61
C PHE A 151 22.38 13.56 -13.13
N SER A 152 21.55 14.24 -12.38
CA SER A 152 21.68 14.31 -10.91
C SER A 152 20.54 13.66 -10.16
N SER A 153 19.62 13.02 -10.84
CA SER A 153 18.46 12.44 -10.20
C SER A 153 18.66 10.95 -9.95
N TYR A 154 18.70 10.57 -8.69
CA TYR A 154 18.80 9.17 -8.28
C TYR A 154 17.59 8.36 -8.74
N ILE A 155 16.37 8.88 -8.51
CA ILE A 155 15.11 8.21 -8.87
C ILE A 155 14.19 9.24 -9.55
N PRO A 156 14.30 9.43 -10.89
CA PRO A 156 13.48 10.37 -11.62
C PRO A 156 11.98 10.07 -11.48
N LEU A 157 11.12 11.09 -11.43
CA LEU A 157 9.68 10.92 -11.33
C LEU A 157 9.09 10.02 -12.42
N LYS A 158 9.65 10.08 -13.64
CA LYS A 158 9.21 9.30 -14.80
C LYS A 158 10.10 8.09 -15.10
N HIS A 159 10.81 7.57 -14.09
CA HIS A 159 11.67 6.40 -14.28
C HIS A 159 10.89 5.19 -14.79
N LYS A 160 11.57 4.31 -15.53
CA LYS A 160 11.02 3.07 -16.08
C LYS A 160 11.40 1.87 -15.21
N LYS A 161 10.85 0.71 -15.55
CA LYS A 161 11.09 -0.56 -14.82
C LYS A 161 12.54 -1.05 -14.85
N ASP A 162 13.31 -0.60 -15.80
CA ASP A 162 14.72 -0.91 -16.08
C ASP A 162 15.66 0.21 -15.64
N HIS A 163 15.14 1.21 -14.91
CA HIS A 163 15.96 2.25 -14.32
C HIS A 163 16.91 1.63 -13.27
N ASP A 164 18.17 1.89 -13.44
CA ASP A 164 19.23 1.47 -12.53
C ASP A 164 19.93 2.69 -11.94
N PHE A 165 20.44 2.56 -10.73
CA PHE A 165 21.17 3.60 -10.02
C PHE A 165 22.19 2.96 -9.10
N ASP A 166 23.36 3.60 -8.98
CA ASP A 166 24.50 3.05 -8.27
C ASP A 166 24.49 3.38 -6.77
N ASP A 167 23.83 4.47 -6.37
CA ASP A 167 23.84 4.99 -5.01
C ASP A 167 22.43 5.29 -4.50
N LEU A 168 22.26 5.24 -3.17
CA LEU A 168 21.03 5.71 -2.53
C LEU A 168 20.91 7.23 -2.60
N PRO A 169 19.69 7.78 -2.75
CA PRO A 169 19.48 9.20 -2.53
C PRO A 169 19.96 9.63 -1.14
N PRO A 170 20.69 10.75 -1.01
CA PRO A 170 21.15 11.23 0.30
C PRO A 170 20.05 11.42 1.33
N SER A 171 18.85 11.84 0.91
CA SER A 171 17.68 11.95 1.79
C SER A 171 17.20 10.60 2.33
N LEU A 172 17.32 9.53 1.54
CA LEU A 172 16.97 8.18 1.98
C LEU A 172 18.01 7.63 2.96
N GLU A 173 19.30 7.90 2.74
CA GLU A 173 20.35 7.55 3.70
C GLU A 173 20.14 8.27 5.04
N ASP A 174 19.83 9.57 5.03
CA ASP A 174 19.50 10.34 6.22
C ASP A 174 18.26 9.76 6.92
N ALA A 175 17.23 9.37 6.18
CA ALA A 175 16.04 8.74 6.76
C ALA A 175 16.37 7.40 7.45
N ILE A 176 17.25 6.58 6.86
CA ILE A 176 17.72 5.34 7.48
C ILE A 176 18.48 5.63 8.79
N ILE A 177 19.36 6.63 8.80
CA ILE A 177 20.11 7.04 10.01
C ILE A 177 19.11 7.50 11.09
N VAL A 178 18.17 8.37 10.76
CA VAL A 178 17.15 8.87 11.71
C VAL A 178 16.29 7.72 12.26
N PHE A 179 15.95 6.73 11.43
CA PHE A 179 15.25 5.54 11.90
C PHE A 179 16.08 4.74 12.92
N ILE A 180 17.37 4.54 12.66
CA ILE A 180 18.31 3.84 13.57
C ILE A 180 18.42 4.59 14.89
N LEU A 181 18.61 5.92 14.85
CA LEU A 181 18.63 6.78 16.03
C LEU A 181 17.32 6.67 16.83
N SER A 182 16.19 6.72 16.15
CA SER A 182 14.86 6.55 16.78
C SER A 182 14.73 5.18 17.46
N CYS A 183 15.25 4.13 16.85
CA CYS A 183 15.29 2.79 17.44
C CYS A 183 16.15 2.76 18.70
N ALA A 184 17.30 3.43 18.69
CA ALA A 184 18.19 3.53 19.86
C ALA A 184 17.52 4.28 21.00
N VAL A 185 16.89 5.44 20.74
CA VAL A 185 16.14 6.21 21.74
C VAL A 185 15.01 5.36 22.35
N ARG A 186 14.26 4.64 21.53
CA ARG A 186 13.19 3.75 22.03
C ARG A 186 13.73 2.63 22.90
N ASN A 187 14.90 2.07 22.57
CA ASN A 187 15.56 1.07 23.42
C ASN A 187 15.96 1.66 24.78
N LEU A 188 16.55 2.87 24.80
CA LEU A 188 16.90 3.58 26.01
C LEU A 188 15.68 3.90 26.90
N ARG A 189 14.51 4.09 26.28
CA ARG A 189 13.22 4.27 26.98
C ARG A 189 12.58 2.96 27.45
N GLY A 190 13.29 1.83 27.38
CA GLY A 190 12.79 0.53 27.82
C GLY A 190 11.91 -0.21 26.82
N GLN A 191 11.76 0.28 25.59
CA GLN A 191 10.94 -0.31 24.55
C GLN A 191 11.72 -1.34 23.69
N ILE A 192 12.58 -2.15 24.31
CA ILE A 192 13.48 -3.07 23.61
C ILE A 192 12.68 -4.13 22.82
N ASN A 193 11.63 -4.66 23.40
CA ASN A 193 10.80 -5.73 22.84
C ASN A 193 9.66 -5.22 21.93
N GLN A 194 9.57 -3.92 21.71
CA GLN A 194 8.56 -3.35 20.82
C GLN A 194 9.04 -3.37 19.37
N HIS A 195 8.15 -3.72 18.45
CA HIS A 195 8.44 -3.67 17.03
C HIS A 195 8.80 -2.24 16.59
N LYS A 196 9.81 -2.16 15.74
CA LYS A 196 10.27 -0.93 15.10
C LYS A 196 10.46 -1.23 13.63
N THR A 197 9.66 -0.60 12.77
CA THR A 197 9.65 -0.88 11.34
C THR A 197 9.78 0.41 10.55
N MET A 198 10.51 0.35 9.45
CA MET A 198 10.58 1.39 8.44
C MET A 198 10.14 0.79 7.10
N MET A 199 9.27 1.48 6.39
CA MET A 199 8.88 1.10 5.04
C MET A 199 9.53 2.06 4.05
N ILE A 200 10.23 1.50 3.06
CA ILE A 200 10.81 2.24 1.93
C ILE A 200 9.99 1.90 0.69
N ASN A 201 9.30 2.89 0.15
CA ASN A 201 8.46 2.75 -1.04
C ASN A 201 8.76 3.90 -2.01
N VAL A 202 9.65 3.66 -2.95
CA VAL A 202 10.20 4.66 -3.87
C VAL A 202 9.76 4.46 -5.32
N SER A 203 9.13 3.34 -5.64
CA SER A 203 8.77 2.99 -7.01
C SER A 203 7.62 1.99 -7.05
N VAL A 204 6.84 2.03 -8.13
CA VAL A 204 5.85 0.99 -8.46
C VAL A 204 6.49 -0.25 -9.10
N TYR A 205 7.75 -0.16 -9.55
CA TYR A 205 8.44 -1.23 -10.26
C TYR A 205 9.26 -2.10 -9.31
N LYS A 206 9.00 -3.40 -9.34
CA LYS A 206 9.68 -4.38 -8.46
C LYS A 206 11.21 -4.41 -8.63
N ASN A 207 11.70 -4.21 -9.87
CA ASN A 207 13.15 -4.22 -10.13
C ASN A 207 13.82 -3.04 -9.43
N VAL A 208 13.26 -1.83 -9.58
CA VAL A 208 13.77 -0.61 -8.92
C VAL A 208 13.73 -0.77 -7.38
N GLN A 209 12.62 -1.28 -6.84
CA GLN A 209 12.54 -1.58 -5.40
C GLN A 209 13.59 -2.60 -4.95
N HIS A 210 13.93 -3.58 -5.81
CA HIS A 210 14.97 -4.57 -5.51
C HIS A 210 16.35 -3.93 -5.43
N SER A 211 16.71 -3.05 -6.39
CA SER A 211 17.97 -2.31 -6.37
C SER A 211 18.08 -1.43 -5.12
N VAL A 212 17.01 -0.65 -4.80
CA VAL A 212 16.96 0.12 -3.54
C VAL A 212 17.18 -0.75 -2.31
N ARG A 213 16.57 -1.93 -2.27
CA ARG A 213 16.73 -2.87 -1.14
C ARG A 213 18.18 -3.32 -0.98
N LEU A 214 18.88 -3.60 -2.09
CA LEU A 214 20.27 -4.03 -2.04
C LEU A 214 21.19 -2.91 -1.54
N LEU A 215 21.05 -1.71 -2.10
CA LEU A 215 21.82 -0.54 -1.68
C LEU A 215 21.54 -0.13 -0.23
N ALA A 216 20.27 -0.14 0.19
CA ALA A 216 19.89 0.13 1.58
C ALA A 216 20.50 -0.92 2.53
N HIS A 217 20.51 -2.18 2.13
CA HIS A 217 21.17 -3.23 2.93
C HIS A 217 22.67 -2.99 3.05
N GLN A 218 23.33 -2.68 1.93
CA GLN A 218 24.76 -2.35 1.93
C GLN A 218 25.04 -1.17 2.86
N PHE A 219 24.30 -0.09 2.74
CA PHE A 219 24.46 1.10 3.57
C PHE A 219 24.27 0.79 5.07
N VAL A 220 23.29 -0.04 5.43
CA VAL A 220 23.12 -0.50 6.83
C VAL A 220 24.32 -1.32 7.31
N MET A 221 24.94 -2.12 6.44
CA MET A 221 26.16 -2.86 6.80
C MET A 221 27.36 -1.92 7.01
N GLU A 222 27.50 -0.89 6.19
CA GLU A 222 28.52 0.17 6.35
C GLU A 222 28.32 0.93 7.67
N ILE A 223 27.07 1.28 8.01
CA ILE A 223 26.72 1.88 9.31
C ILE A 223 27.16 0.96 10.46
N LYS A 224 26.85 -0.33 10.36
CA LYS A 224 27.20 -1.30 11.40
C LYS A 224 28.72 -1.38 11.59
N GLU A 225 29.46 -1.39 10.51
CA GLU A 225 30.94 -1.40 10.55
C GLU A 225 31.47 -0.10 11.14
N ALA A 226 31.04 1.05 10.64
CA ALA A 226 31.44 2.37 11.15
C ALA A 226 31.21 2.51 12.65
N VAL A 227 30.03 2.13 13.14
CA VAL A 227 29.68 2.17 14.57
C VAL A 227 30.59 1.19 15.36
N SER A 228 30.81 -0.03 14.85
CA SER A 228 31.61 -1.04 15.55
C SER A 228 33.08 -0.62 15.68
N VAL A 229 33.64 -0.01 14.65
CA VAL A 229 35.06 0.44 14.64
C VAL A 229 35.23 1.70 15.49
N ASN A 230 34.29 2.68 15.39
CA ASN A 230 34.47 4.00 15.98
C ASN A 230 33.90 4.14 17.40
N PHE A 231 33.16 3.15 17.90
CA PHE A 231 32.44 3.21 19.17
C PHE A 231 33.30 3.66 20.36
N ALA A 232 34.57 3.27 20.38
CA ALA A 232 35.51 3.59 21.48
C ALA A 232 36.57 4.62 21.12
N LEU A 233 36.55 5.18 19.91
CA LEU A 233 37.59 6.08 19.44
C LEU A 233 37.32 7.54 19.85
N ARG A 234 38.38 8.25 20.27
CA ARG A 234 38.27 9.70 20.62
C ARG A 234 37.99 10.60 19.41
N ASN A 235 38.36 10.16 18.22
CA ASN A 235 38.24 10.85 16.94
C ASN A 235 37.17 10.22 16.04
N ALA A 236 36.12 9.63 16.63
CA ALA A 236 35.05 8.97 15.89
C ALA A 236 34.38 9.89 14.84
N LEU A 237 34.41 11.22 15.05
CA LEU A 237 33.84 12.19 14.10
C LEU A 237 34.68 12.37 12.82
N ASP A 238 35.84 11.75 12.70
CA ASP A 238 36.61 11.70 11.44
C ASP A 238 35.94 10.78 10.43
N ASP A 239 35.16 9.79 10.91
CA ASP A 239 34.34 8.93 10.08
C ASP A 239 33.14 9.68 9.51
N TYR A 240 32.90 9.53 8.21
CA TYR A 240 31.81 10.23 7.50
C TYR A 240 30.42 9.83 8.00
N ILE A 241 30.20 8.54 8.24
CA ILE A 241 28.90 8.02 8.72
C ILE A 241 28.64 8.51 10.14
N ILE A 242 29.63 8.41 11.03
CA ILE A 242 29.50 8.88 12.42
C ILE A 242 29.22 10.38 12.47
N ARG A 243 29.87 11.16 11.60
CA ARG A 243 29.59 12.60 11.48
C ARG A 243 28.16 12.90 11.05
N ARG A 244 27.60 12.10 10.13
CA ARG A 244 26.17 12.22 9.74
C ARG A 244 25.25 11.89 10.89
N PHE A 245 25.51 10.84 11.65
CA PHE A 245 24.75 10.54 12.86
C PHE A 245 24.73 11.72 13.83
N HIS A 246 25.88 12.34 14.07
CA HIS A 246 25.98 13.51 14.96
C HIS A 246 25.21 14.72 14.42
N LYS A 247 25.20 14.94 13.12
CA LYS A 247 24.47 16.04 12.48
C LYS A 247 22.94 15.85 12.57
N LEU A 248 22.47 14.60 12.49
CA LEU A 248 21.04 14.26 12.46
C LEU A 248 20.45 14.02 13.86
N TRP A 249 21.30 13.88 14.87
CA TRP A 249 20.89 13.80 16.29
C TRP A 249 20.44 15.16 16.82
#